data_ebea720ba48f759652bf96d3a6856430
#
_entry.id   ebea720ba48f759652bf96d3a6856430
#
_cell.length_a   1.000
_cell.length_b   1.000
_cell.length_c   1.000
_cell.angle_alpha   90.00
_cell.angle_beta   90.00
_cell.angle_gamma   90.00
#
_symmetry.space_group_name_H-M   'P 1'
#
loop_
_entity.id
_entity.type
_entity.pdbx_description
1 polymer ?
#
loop_
_entity_poly.entity_id
_entity_poly.type
_entity_poly.pdbx_seq_one_letter_code
_entity_poly.pdbx_strand_id
1 'polypeptide(L)'
;MKQKAMDVKLVVRPLIGCLTHTHFWEGPCRAGHKEDMTVEAETKAADETFKESVEALKGVIDEVQFTEPMDVRYDESFVVKKDLFEKIGENLDEIDCFLCMGWRIPKLERYNKPVIIWQNGNEGIDFAAYCRSIGVEAYVAMDLQDVNEIAHILWVRKAVRNTRALVLTAGSLPTFGIQSLIRDPEVLRQRYGFEVVKLPFTS
;
A
#
# COMPACT_ATOMS: atom_id res chain seq x y z
N MET A 1 -18.35 -6.07 16.19
CA MET A 1 -17.61 -5.58 17.38
C MET A 1 -16.28 -5.03 16.83
N LYS A 2 -15.89 -3.77 17.11
CA LYS A 2 -14.60 -3.25 16.63
C LYS A 2 -13.46 -4.02 17.32
N GLN A 3 -12.43 -4.40 16.59
CA GLN A 3 -11.19 -5.00 17.11
C GLN A 3 -10.49 -4.02 18.07
N LYS A 4 -9.71 -4.54 19.02
CA LYS A 4 -8.82 -3.67 19.81
C LYS A 4 -7.78 -3.04 18.85
N ALA A 5 -7.42 -1.79 19.10
CA ALA A 5 -6.48 -1.07 18.24
C ALA A 5 -5.13 -1.82 18.07
N MET A 6 -4.68 -2.54 19.10
CA MET A 6 -3.44 -3.33 19.06
C MET A 6 -3.56 -4.65 18.27
N ASP A 7 -4.78 -5.13 18.03
CA ASP A 7 -5.02 -6.37 17.29
C ASP A 7 -5.28 -6.09 15.80
N VAL A 8 -5.29 -4.81 15.41
CA VAL A 8 -5.51 -4.39 14.03
C VAL A 8 -4.26 -4.68 13.21
N LYS A 9 -4.43 -5.35 12.07
CA LYS A 9 -3.37 -5.55 11.08
C LYS A 9 -3.59 -4.64 9.88
N LEU A 10 -2.51 -4.14 9.30
CA LEU A 10 -2.55 -3.47 8.00
C LEU A 10 -2.59 -4.54 6.92
N VAL A 11 -3.68 -4.64 6.18
CA VAL A 11 -3.82 -5.64 5.09
C VAL A 11 -3.24 -5.06 3.81
N VAL A 12 -2.17 -5.66 3.33
CA VAL A 12 -1.41 -5.21 2.17
C VAL A 12 -1.47 -6.25 1.07
N ARG A 13 -1.75 -5.82 -0.15
CA ARG A 13 -1.67 -6.66 -1.35
C ARG A 13 -0.36 -6.41 -2.08
N PRO A 14 0.59 -7.36 -2.06
CA PRO A 14 1.82 -7.26 -2.82
C PRO A 14 1.55 -7.51 -4.30
N LEU A 15 2.05 -6.62 -5.14
CA LEU A 15 1.96 -6.68 -6.59
C LEU A 15 3.38 -6.60 -7.16
N ILE A 16 3.85 -7.66 -7.79
CA ILE A 16 5.18 -7.73 -8.37
C ILE A 16 5.06 -7.57 -9.88
N GLY A 17 5.44 -6.39 -10.37
CA GLY A 17 5.39 -6.06 -11.80
C GLY A 17 6.58 -6.62 -12.54
N CYS A 18 6.35 -7.33 -13.65
CA CYS A 18 7.39 -7.82 -14.53
C CYS A 18 7.04 -7.51 -15.98
N LEU A 19 7.95 -6.82 -16.68
CA LEU A 19 7.87 -6.64 -18.12
C LEU A 19 8.55 -7.84 -18.80
N THR A 20 7.82 -8.55 -19.66
CA THR A 20 8.35 -9.67 -20.44
C THR A 20 8.00 -9.44 -21.89
N HIS A 21 9.00 -9.43 -22.78
CA HIS A 21 8.74 -9.31 -24.22
C HIS A 21 8.19 -10.62 -24.78
N THR A 22 7.27 -10.50 -25.72
CA THR A 22 6.65 -11.67 -26.39
C THR A 22 7.44 -12.12 -27.62
N HIS A 23 8.41 -11.32 -28.05
CA HIS A 23 9.28 -11.63 -29.17
C HIS A 23 10.67 -11.05 -28.92
N PHE A 24 11.65 -11.52 -29.71
CA PHE A 24 12.99 -10.97 -29.69
C PHE A 24 12.95 -9.46 -30.00
N TRP A 25 13.52 -8.66 -29.11
CA TRP A 25 13.51 -7.21 -29.25
C TRP A 25 14.93 -6.64 -29.19
N GLU A 26 15.33 -5.92 -30.23
CA GLU A 26 16.54 -5.12 -30.27
C GLU A 26 16.14 -3.64 -30.27
N GLY A 27 16.36 -2.97 -29.12
CA GLY A 27 16.07 -1.55 -28.99
C GLY A 27 17.22 -0.78 -28.36
N PRO A 28 17.34 0.53 -28.64
CA PRO A 28 18.46 1.35 -28.15
C PRO A 28 18.50 1.48 -26.63
N CYS A 29 17.39 1.17 -25.92
CA CYS A 29 17.28 1.24 -24.48
C CYS A 29 17.63 -0.08 -23.77
N ARG A 30 17.97 -1.12 -24.54
CA ARG A 30 18.31 -2.42 -23.99
C ARG A 30 19.81 -2.57 -23.85
N ALA A 31 20.29 -2.61 -22.61
CA ALA A 31 21.68 -2.92 -22.29
C ALA A 31 21.78 -4.41 -21.92
N GLY A 32 22.58 -5.19 -22.67
CA GLY A 32 22.81 -6.61 -22.38
C GLY A 32 23.41 -7.34 -23.58
N HIS A 33 23.81 -8.59 -23.36
CA HIS A 33 24.24 -9.47 -24.41
C HIS A 33 23.04 -10.03 -25.19
N LYS A 34 23.20 -10.31 -26.51
CA LYS A 34 22.11 -10.88 -27.32
C LYS A 34 21.49 -12.13 -26.75
N GLU A 35 22.25 -12.91 -26.02
CA GLU A 35 21.85 -14.15 -25.37
C GLU A 35 20.83 -13.90 -24.23
N ASP A 36 20.90 -12.72 -23.58
CA ASP A 36 20.00 -12.30 -22.51
C ASP A 36 18.71 -11.66 -23.02
N MET A 37 18.57 -11.50 -24.33
CA MET A 37 17.46 -10.80 -24.98
C MET A 37 16.44 -11.77 -25.58
N THR A 38 16.34 -12.99 -25.07
CA THR A 38 15.35 -13.98 -25.51
C THR A 38 14.12 -13.96 -24.60
N VAL A 39 12.97 -14.39 -25.12
CA VAL A 39 11.74 -14.52 -24.35
C VAL A 39 11.93 -15.46 -23.16
N GLU A 40 12.70 -16.54 -23.34
CA GLU A 40 12.99 -17.52 -22.30
C GLU A 40 13.84 -16.91 -21.17
N ALA A 41 14.89 -16.15 -21.54
CA ALA A 41 15.75 -15.49 -20.55
C ALA A 41 14.96 -14.46 -19.74
N GLU A 42 14.12 -13.65 -20.38
CA GLU A 42 13.28 -12.69 -19.69
C GLU A 42 12.22 -13.33 -18.79
N THR A 43 11.62 -14.42 -19.27
CA THR A 43 10.67 -15.19 -18.45
C THR A 43 11.34 -15.72 -17.19
N LYS A 44 12.55 -16.28 -17.33
CA LYS A 44 13.34 -16.75 -16.20
C LYS A 44 13.70 -15.62 -15.24
N ALA A 45 14.16 -14.47 -15.76
CA ALA A 45 14.46 -13.30 -14.93
C ALA A 45 13.24 -12.78 -14.20
N ALA A 46 12.06 -12.79 -14.81
CA ALA A 46 10.80 -12.43 -14.17
C ALA A 46 10.44 -13.41 -13.04
N ASP A 47 10.64 -14.73 -13.25
CA ASP A 47 10.43 -15.74 -12.22
C ASP A 47 11.37 -15.57 -11.01
N GLU A 48 12.63 -15.21 -11.28
CA GLU A 48 13.62 -14.92 -10.24
C GLU A 48 13.24 -13.66 -9.47
N THR A 49 12.89 -12.58 -10.17
CA THR A 49 12.44 -11.32 -9.56
C THR A 49 11.20 -11.54 -8.68
N PHE A 50 10.26 -12.36 -9.12
CA PHE A 50 9.08 -12.69 -8.31
C PHE A 50 9.47 -13.40 -7.02
N LYS A 51 10.33 -14.42 -7.10
CA LYS A 51 10.79 -15.18 -5.93
C LYS A 51 11.55 -14.31 -4.92
N GLU A 52 12.48 -13.50 -5.41
CA GLU A 52 13.25 -12.56 -4.57
C GLU A 52 12.35 -11.53 -3.90
N SER A 53 11.38 -11.00 -4.63
CA SER A 53 10.40 -10.06 -4.09
C SER A 53 9.54 -10.69 -2.99
N VAL A 54 9.06 -11.92 -3.19
CA VAL A 54 8.31 -12.65 -2.16
C VAL A 54 9.16 -12.92 -0.92
N GLU A 55 10.44 -13.27 -1.10
CA GLU A 55 11.33 -13.47 0.04
C GLU A 55 11.57 -12.17 0.81
N ALA A 56 11.72 -11.05 0.12
CA ALA A 56 11.91 -9.75 0.74
C ALA A 56 10.72 -9.31 1.62
N LEU A 57 9.50 -9.78 1.35
CA LEU A 57 8.32 -9.50 2.19
C LEU A 57 8.48 -10.01 3.62
N LYS A 58 9.32 -11.04 3.86
CA LYS A 58 9.56 -11.56 5.20
C LYS A 58 10.25 -10.57 6.14
N GLY A 59 10.90 -9.55 5.60
CA GLY A 59 11.53 -8.49 6.38
C GLY A 59 10.59 -7.35 6.80
N VAL A 60 9.33 -7.39 6.36
CA VAL A 60 8.35 -6.36 6.71
C VAL A 60 7.80 -6.58 8.11
N ILE A 61 7.45 -5.47 8.79
CA ILE A 61 6.98 -5.47 10.18
C ILE A 61 5.78 -6.38 10.43
N ASP A 62 5.68 -6.92 11.64
CA ASP A 62 4.64 -7.88 12.03
C ASP A 62 3.21 -7.32 12.02
N GLU A 63 3.04 -6.00 12.06
CA GLU A 63 1.75 -5.33 11.98
C GLU A 63 1.10 -5.43 10.60
N VAL A 64 1.88 -5.81 9.59
CA VAL A 64 1.41 -6.05 8.22
C VAL A 64 0.91 -7.49 8.07
N GLN A 65 -0.24 -7.62 7.44
CA GLN A 65 -0.77 -8.89 6.95
C GLN A 65 -0.79 -8.84 5.43
N PHE A 66 -0.01 -9.67 4.78
CA PHE A 66 -0.05 -9.78 3.33
C PHE A 66 -1.18 -10.69 2.86
N THR A 67 -1.80 -10.30 1.75
CA THR A 67 -2.56 -11.25 0.92
C THR A 67 -1.58 -12.07 0.09
N GLU A 68 -2.07 -13.04 -0.67
CA GLU A 68 -1.25 -13.77 -1.63
C GLU A 68 -0.56 -12.81 -2.59
N PRO A 69 0.77 -12.84 -2.73
CA PRO A 69 1.51 -12.02 -3.68
C PRO A 69 1.07 -12.29 -5.12
N MET A 70 0.87 -11.23 -5.90
CA MET A 70 0.42 -11.33 -7.28
C MET A 70 1.55 -11.06 -8.26
N ASP A 71 1.80 -12.00 -9.16
CA ASP A 71 2.68 -11.84 -10.31
C ASP A 71 1.93 -11.07 -11.41
N VAL A 72 2.35 -9.83 -11.66
CA VAL A 72 1.70 -8.93 -12.61
C VAL A 72 2.57 -8.78 -13.85
N ARG A 73 2.39 -9.69 -14.81
CA ARG A 73 3.14 -9.68 -16.08
C ARG A 73 2.40 -8.94 -17.16
N TYR A 74 3.14 -8.15 -17.89
CA TYR A 74 2.68 -7.47 -19.09
C TYR A 74 3.81 -7.41 -20.13
N ASP A 75 3.43 -7.29 -21.37
CA ASP A 75 4.34 -7.26 -22.51
C ASP A 75 4.74 -5.83 -22.91
N GLU A 76 5.46 -5.70 -24.00
CA GLU A 76 5.92 -4.43 -24.58
C GLU A 76 4.81 -3.44 -24.94
N SER A 77 3.54 -3.86 -24.93
CA SER A 77 2.40 -2.94 -25.07
C SER A 77 2.11 -2.13 -23.82
N PHE A 78 2.73 -2.49 -22.67
CA PHE A 78 2.46 -1.93 -21.35
C PHE A 78 1.00 -2.02 -20.93
N VAL A 79 0.28 -3.03 -21.43
CA VAL A 79 -1.12 -3.26 -21.13
C VAL A 79 -1.25 -4.45 -20.19
N VAL A 80 -1.71 -4.19 -18.98
CA VAL A 80 -2.11 -5.26 -18.04
C VAL A 80 -3.43 -5.84 -18.52
N LYS A 81 -3.52 -7.17 -18.61
CA LYS A 81 -4.73 -7.88 -19.06
C LYS A 81 -5.91 -7.60 -18.14
N LYS A 82 -7.10 -7.56 -18.72
CA LYS A 82 -8.33 -7.19 -18.01
C LYS A 82 -8.64 -8.12 -16.82
N ASP A 83 -8.49 -9.42 -17.02
CA ASP A 83 -8.71 -10.43 -15.98
C ASP A 83 -7.74 -10.27 -14.79
N LEU A 84 -6.52 -9.84 -15.05
CA LEU A 84 -5.54 -9.54 -14.00
C LEU A 84 -5.94 -8.28 -13.21
N PHE A 85 -6.45 -7.25 -13.88
CA PHE A 85 -7.02 -6.09 -13.18
C PHE A 85 -8.22 -6.48 -12.31
N GLU A 86 -9.10 -7.34 -12.80
CA GLU A 86 -10.22 -7.83 -12.01
C GLU A 86 -9.74 -8.53 -10.75
N LYS A 87 -8.72 -9.40 -10.85
CA LYS A 87 -8.10 -10.07 -9.70
C LYS A 87 -7.42 -9.09 -8.73
N ILE A 88 -6.72 -8.06 -9.23
CA ILE A 88 -6.13 -7.02 -8.37
C ILE A 88 -7.23 -6.30 -7.57
N GLY A 89 -8.42 -6.14 -8.14
CA GLY A 89 -9.56 -5.49 -7.50
C GLY A 89 -10.43 -6.41 -6.63
N GLU A 90 -10.18 -7.72 -6.59
CA GLU A 90 -10.96 -8.64 -5.75
C GLU A 90 -10.82 -8.31 -4.26
N ASN A 91 -11.94 -8.33 -3.53
CA ASN A 91 -11.99 -8.05 -2.09
C ASN A 91 -11.28 -6.73 -1.71
N LEU A 92 -11.41 -5.72 -2.56
CA LEU A 92 -10.72 -4.44 -2.39
C LEU A 92 -11.04 -3.75 -1.06
N ASP A 93 -12.24 -3.95 -0.52
CA ASP A 93 -12.66 -3.37 0.76
C ASP A 93 -11.86 -3.92 1.94
N GLU A 94 -11.30 -5.12 1.82
CA GLU A 94 -10.45 -5.74 2.84
C GLU A 94 -8.99 -5.27 2.75
N ILE A 95 -8.60 -4.64 1.63
CA ILE A 95 -7.23 -4.18 1.38
C ILE A 95 -7.07 -2.74 1.83
N ASP A 96 -6.04 -2.48 2.63
CA ASP A 96 -5.71 -1.13 3.10
C ASP A 96 -4.78 -0.39 2.13
N CYS A 97 -3.81 -1.08 1.54
CA CYS A 97 -2.90 -0.51 0.56
C CYS A 97 -2.30 -1.59 -0.37
N PHE A 98 -1.71 -1.13 -1.47
CA PHE A 98 -0.89 -1.95 -2.36
C PHE A 98 0.59 -1.75 -2.04
N LEU A 99 1.38 -2.81 -2.17
CA LEU A 99 2.84 -2.75 -2.20
C LEU A 99 3.30 -3.16 -3.59
N CYS A 100 3.77 -2.20 -4.37
CA CYS A 100 4.29 -2.43 -5.72
C CYS A 100 5.79 -2.66 -5.69
N MET A 101 6.23 -3.76 -6.25
CA MET A 101 7.62 -4.16 -6.38
C MET A 101 7.94 -4.45 -7.86
N GLY A 102 9.22 -4.41 -8.22
CA GLY A 102 9.64 -4.62 -9.60
C GLY A 102 9.23 -3.47 -10.51
N TRP A 103 8.65 -3.76 -11.68
CA TRP A 103 8.20 -2.76 -12.63
C TRP A 103 6.88 -2.12 -12.23
N ARG A 104 6.68 -0.85 -12.62
CA ARG A 104 5.43 -0.13 -12.36
C ARG A 104 4.22 -0.90 -12.90
N ILE A 105 3.12 -0.84 -12.18
CA ILE A 105 1.85 -1.42 -12.62
C ILE A 105 0.97 -0.28 -13.14
N PRO A 106 0.72 -0.21 -14.47
CA PRO A 106 -0.09 0.85 -15.06
C PRO A 106 -1.51 0.86 -14.51
N LYS A 107 -2.09 2.04 -14.34
CA LYS A 107 -3.51 2.27 -13.97
C LYS A 107 -3.92 1.75 -12.59
N LEU A 108 -2.97 1.52 -11.68
CA LEU A 108 -3.25 1.06 -10.32
C LEU A 108 -3.99 2.12 -9.50
N GLU A 109 -3.82 3.39 -9.83
CA GLU A 109 -4.50 4.54 -9.22
C GLU A 109 -6.04 4.45 -9.28
N ARG A 110 -6.58 3.69 -10.23
CA ARG A 110 -8.04 3.48 -10.39
C ARG A 110 -8.73 2.87 -9.17
N TYR A 111 -7.99 2.17 -8.33
CA TYR A 111 -8.55 1.53 -7.14
C TYR A 111 -8.64 2.48 -5.94
N ASN A 112 -8.08 3.68 -6.05
CA ASN A 112 -8.10 4.71 -5.00
C ASN A 112 -7.65 4.17 -3.61
N LYS A 113 -6.64 3.32 -3.60
CA LYS A 113 -5.97 2.82 -2.40
C LYS A 113 -4.59 3.42 -2.29
N PRO A 114 -4.07 3.63 -1.08
CA PRO A 114 -2.67 3.97 -0.89
C PRO A 114 -1.74 2.97 -1.59
N VAL A 115 -0.66 3.46 -2.17
CA VAL A 115 0.34 2.65 -2.87
C VAL A 115 1.71 2.90 -2.27
N ILE A 116 2.37 1.84 -1.81
CA ILE A 116 3.80 1.85 -1.48
C ILE A 116 4.53 1.31 -2.70
N ILE A 117 5.49 2.05 -3.21
CA ILE A 117 6.28 1.69 -4.39
C ILE A 117 7.69 1.41 -3.91
N TRP A 118 8.11 0.15 -3.97
CA TRP A 118 9.40 -0.30 -3.49
C TRP A 118 10.32 -0.67 -4.66
N GLN A 119 11.54 -0.13 -4.66
CA GLN A 119 12.61 -0.42 -5.63
C GLN A 119 12.35 -0.01 -7.09
N ASN A 120 11.57 1.04 -7.33
CA ASN A 120 11.14 1.41 -8.69
C ASN A 120 11.88 2.60 -9.31
N GLY A 121 13.10 2.90 -8.89
CA GLY A 121 13.91 3.94 -9.51
C GLY A 121 13.13 5.22 -9.86
N ASN A 122 13.49 5.87 -10.98
CA ASN A 122 12.84 7.12 -11.42
C ASN A 122 11.36 6.95 -11.80
N GLU A 123 10.96 5.78 -12.31
CA GLU A 123 9.58 5.52 -12.71
C GLU A 123 8.64 5.46 -11.49
N GLY A 124 9.13 4.93 -10.37
CA GLY A 124 8.36 4.90 -9.13
C GLY A 124 8.10 6.30 -8.59
N ILE A 125 9.08 7.20 -8.68
CA ILE A 125 8.95 8.60 -8.27
C ILE A 125 7.91 9.32 -9.14
N ASP A 126 7.98 9.14 -10.46
CA ASP A 126 7.04 9.73 -11.41
C ASP A 126 5.61 9.23 -11.18
N PHE A 127 5.44 7.92 -11.03
CA PHE A 127 4.14 7.32 -10.74
C PHE A 127 3.55 7.80 -9.41
N ALA A 128 4.38 7.90 -8.36
CA ALA A 128 3.93 8.44 -7.07
C ALA A 128 3.51 9.91 -7.18
N ALA A 129 4.25 10.71 -7.95
CA ALA A 129 3.90 12.12 -8.20
C ALA A 129 2.56 12.24 -8.93
N TYR A 130 2.36 11.41 -9.97
CA TYR A 130 1.09 11.34 -10.70
C TYR A 130 -0.08 10.94 -9.79
N CYS A 131 0.04 9.86 -9.02
CA CYS A 131 -0.99 9.44 -8.07
C CYS A 131 -1.38 10.57 -7.12
N ARG A 132 -0.41 11.25 -6.53
CA ARG A 132 -0.66 12.37 -5.62
C ARG A 132 -1.34 13.54 -6.32
N SER A 133 -1.01 13.82 -7.58
CA SER A 133 -1.64 14.90 -8.36
C SER A 133 -3.14 14.69 -8.58
N ILE A 134 -3.61 13.46 -8.57
CA ILE A 134 -5.03 13.08 -8.72
C ILE A 134 -5.70 12.68 -7.39
N GLY A 135 -5.03 12.92 -6.25
CA GLY A 135 -5.57 12.67 -4.92
C GLY A 135 -5.43 11.25 -4.40
N VAL A 136 -4.67 10.38 -5.07
CA VAL A 136 -4.34 9.03 -4.60
C VAL A 136 -3.06 9.07 -3.79
N GLU A 137 -3.07 8.51 -2.59
CA GLU A 137 -1.88 8.44 -1.74
C GLU A 137 -0.85 7.48 -2.34
N ALA A 138 0.38 7.95 -2.52
CA ALA A 138 1.48 7.13 -3.01
C ALA A 138 2.80 7.51 -2.34
N TYR A 139 3.58 6.52 -2.01
CA TYR A 139 4.83 6.62 -1.27
C TYR A 139 5.92 5.85 -2.01
N VAL A 140 7.13 6.42 -2.05
CA VAL A 140 8.30 5.73 -2.62
C VAL A 140 9.17 5.26 -1.46
N ALA A 141 9.50 3.99 -1.46
CA ALA A 141 10.42 3.35 -0.55
C ALA A 141 11.70 2.96 -1.29
N MET A 142 12.83 3.43 -0.83
CA MET A 142 14.13 3.14 -1.44
C MET A 142 14.71 1.82 -0.93
N ASP A 143 14.34 1.42 0.27
CA ASP A 143 14.79 0.19 0.91
C ASP A 143 13.72 -0.38 1.84
N LEU A 144 14.04 -1.49 2.51
CA LEU A 144 13.14 -2.16 3.45
C LEU A 144 12.81 -1.30 4.68
N GLN A 145 13.74 -0.44 5.10
CA GLN A 145 13.49 0.45 6.22
C GLN A 145 12.39 1.45 5.87
N ASP A 146 12.46 2.07 4.70
CA ASP A 146 11.41 2.98 4.21
C ASP A 146 10.05 2.27 4.11
N VAL A 147 10.03 1.03 3.59
CA VAL A 147 8.80 0.21 3.53
C VAL A 147 8.19 0.05 4.92
N ASN A 148 9.02 -0.30 5.91
CA ASN A 148 8.59 -0.51 7.28
C ASN A 148 8.09 0.78 7.93
N GLU A 149 8.76 1.91 7.72
CA GLU A 149 8.33 3.20 8.25
C GLU A 149 6.98 3.63 7.65
N ILE A 150 6.81 3.52 6.33
CA ILE A 150 5.56 3.85 5.65
C ILE A 150 4.43 2.92 6.09
N ALA A 151 4.69 1.61 6.14
CA ALA A 151 3.72 0.61 6.59
C ALA A 151 3.29 0.87 8.04
N HIS A 152 4.24 1.22 8.92
CA HIS A 152 3.95 1.57 10.30
C HIS A 152 3.04 2.81 10.40
N ILE A 153 3.30 3.86 9.62
CA ILE A 153 2.45 5.06 9.58
C ILE A 153 1.02 4.70 9.13
N LEU A 154 0.89 3.89 8.08
CA LEU A 154 -0.42 3.45 7.57
C LEU A 154 -1.15 2.57 8.60
N TRP A 155 -0.42 1.67 9.28
CA TRP A 155 -0.97 0.87 10.37
C TRP A 155 -1.45 1.72 11.54
N VAL A 156 -0.63 2.69 12.02
CA VAL A 156 -1.03 3.62 13.09
C VAL A 156 -2.31 4.35 12.69
N ARG A 157 -2.40 4.84 11.46
CA ARG A 157 -3.62 5.50 10.96
C ARG A 157 -4.84 4.58 11.02
N LYS A 158 -4.70 3.31 10.63
CA LYS A 158 -5.75 2.31 10.72
C LYS A 158 -6.12 2.01 12.18
N ALA A 159 -5.14 1.84 13.05
CA ALA A 159 -5.35 1.60 14.47
C ALA A 159 -6.11 2.76 15.14
N VAL A 160 -5.71 4.00 14.85
CA VAL A 160 -6.40 5.20 15.34
C VAL A 160 -7.86 5.24 14.88
N ARG A 161 -8.15 4.93 13.62
CA ARG A 161 -9.51 4.85 13.09
C ARG A 161 -10.38 3.80 13.79
N ASN A 162 -9.76 2.76 14.36
CA ASN A 162 -10.43 1.72 15.12
C ASN A 162 -10.47 1.98 16.63
N THR A 163 -9.85 3.07 17.08
CA THR A 163 -9.80 3.41 18.51
C THR A 163 -11.12 4.01 18.99
N ARG A 164 -11.51 3.60 20.19
CA ARG A 164 -12.57 4.20 20.98
C ARG A 164 -12.03 4.67 22.32
N ALA A 165 -12.15 5.94 22.63
CA ALA A 165 -11.84 6.46 23.94
C ALA A 165 -13.11 6.57 24.79
N LEU A 166 -13.07 5.96 25.96
CA LEU A 166 -14.11 6.11 26.95
C LEU A 166 -13.81 7.31 27.85
N VAL A 167 -14.73 8.23 27.92
CA VAL A 167 -14.61 9.40 28.77
C VAL A 167 -15.73 9.36 29.85
N LEU A 168 -15.31 9.23 31.11
CA LEU A 168 -16.22 9.35 32.27
C LEU A 168 -16.31 10.83 32.60
N THR A 169 -17.49 11.41 32.50
CA THR A 169 -17.68 12.85 32.75
C THR A 169 -19.07 13.15 33.27
N ALA A 170 -19.16 14.10 34.23
CA ALA A 170 -20.42 14.64 34.72
C ALA A 170 -20.97 15.75 33.78
N GLY A 171 -20.26 16.16 32.75
CA GLY A 171 -20.66 17.27 31.90
C GLY A 171 -19.93 17.30 30.56
N SER A 172 -19.42 18.46 30.18
CA SER A 172 -18.62 18.63 28.94
C SER A 172 -17.27 17.91 29.05
N LEU A 173 -16.69 17.55 27.89
CA LEU A 173 -15.34 16.99 27.85
C LEU A 173 -14.36 17.92 28.57
N PRO A 174 -13.47 17.38 29.43
CA PRO A 174 -12.48 18.20 30.10
C PRO A 174 -11.55 18.87 29.07
N THR A 175 -11.34 20.16 29.23
CA THR A 175 -10.42 20.93 28.39
C THR A 175 -9.03 20.87 28.98
N PHE A 176 -8.23 19.89 28.57
CA PHE A 176 -6.81 19.88 28.93
C PHE A 176 -6.01 20.64 27.87
N GLY A 177 -5.65 21.89 28.19
CA GLY A 177 -4.54 22.65 27.59
C GLY A 177 -4.53 22.95 26.09
N ILE A 178 -5.12 22.12 25.23
CA ILE A 178 -5.15 22.29 23.78
C ILE A 178 -6.59 22.48 23.32
N GLN A 179 -6.91 23.71 23.01
CA GLN A 179 -8.29 24.15 22.84
C GLN A 179 -8.99 23.68 21.56
N SER A 180 -8.25 23.17 20.56
CA SER A 180 -8.80 23.10 19.19
C SER A 180 -9.31 21.74 18.75
N LEU A 181 -8.77 20.61 19.22
CA LEU A 181 -9.09 19.30 18.69
C LEU A 181 -9.94 18.44 19.62
N ILE A 182 -9.87 18.65 20.93
CA ILE A 182 -10.54 17.80 21.92
C ILE A 182 -11.95 18.29 22.24
N ARG A 183 -12.29 19.54 21.88
CA ARG A 183 -13.61 20.13 22.17
C ARG A 183 -14.72 19.54 21.32
N ASP A 184 -14.42 19.13 20.09
CA ASP A 184 -15.41 18.59 19.17
C ASP A 184 -15.08 17.12 18.81
N PRO A 185 -15.73 16.15 19.45
CA PRO A 185 -15.55 14.73 19.11
C PRO A 185 -15.87 14.40 17.64
N GLU A 186 -16.73 15.19 17.01
CA GLU A 186 -17.07 14.98 15.61
C GLU A 186 -15.91 15.31 14.68
N VAL A 187 -15.12 16.35 15.00
CA VAL A 187 -13.88 16.66 14.24
C VAL A 187 -12.88 15.51 14.37
N LEU A 188 -12.74 14.92 15.56
CA LEU A 188 -11.87 13.73 15.74
C LEU A 188 -12.36 12.55 14.91
N ARG A 189 -13.67 12.32 14.91
CA ARG A 189 -14.27 11.25 14.13
C ARG A 189 -14.08 11.45 12.63
N GLN A 190 -14.32 12.64 12.13
CA GLN A 190 -14.21 12.96 10.69
C GLN A 190 -12.76 12.92 10.20
N ARG A 191 -11.82 13.50 10.96
CA ARG A 191 -10.42 13.58 10.54
C ARG A 191 -9.63 12.28 10.74
N TYR A 192 -9.86 11.63 11.87
CA TYR A 192 -9.02 10.49 12.29
C TYR A 192 -9.80 9.18 12.41
N GLY A 193 -11.14 9.20 12.28
CA GLY A 193 -11.99 8.05 12.54
C GLY A 193 -12.09 7.66 14.03
N PHE A 194 -11.46 8.44 14.91
CA PHE A 194 -11.40 8.23 16.34
C PHE A 194 -12.76 8.49 16.99
N GLU A 195 -13.27 7.54 17.76
CA GLU A 195 -14.57 7.64 18.42
C GLU A 195 -14.42 7.96 19.90
N VAL A 196 -15.09 9.01 20.37
CA VAL A 196 -15.18 9.34 21.80
C VAL A 196 -16.54 8.92 22.32
N VAL A 197 -16.55 7.98 23.27
CA VAL A 197 -17.75 7.50 23.95
C VAL A 197 -17.82 8.13 25.33
N LYS A 198 -18.84 8.94 25.57
CA LYS A 198 -19.09 9.57 26.85
C LYS A 198 -19.96 8.66 27.71
N LEU A 199 -19.54 8.39 28.95
CA LEU A 199 -20.37 7.79 29.95
C LEU A 199 -20.64 8.83 31.06
N PRO A 200 -21.92 9.10 31.39
CA PRO A 200 -22.21 9.99 32.48
C PRO A 200 -21.73 9.37 33.81
N PHE A 201 -21.02 10.17 34.58
CA PHE A 201 -20.68 9.83 35.97
C PHE A 201 -21.80 10.37 36.84
N THR A 202 -22.66 9.47 37.29
CA THR A 202 -23.67 9.80 38.34
C THR A 202 -23.10 9.36 39.67
N SER A 203 -22.82 10.33 40.53
CA SER A 203 -22.55 10.11 41.97
C SER A 203 -23.77 9.62 42.70
#